data_c69bbc1b02b4249d20b214c9bc5aef46
#
_entry.id   c69bbc1b02b4249d20b214c9bc5aef46
#
_cell.length_a   1.000
_cell.length_b   1.000
_cell.length_c   1.000
_cell.angle_alpha   90.00
_cell.angle_beta   90.00
_cell.angle_gamma   90.00
#
_symmetry.space_group_name_H-M   'P 1'
#
loop_
_entity.id
_entity.type
_entity.pdbx_description
1 polymer ?
#
loop_
_entity_poly.entity_id
_entity_poly.type
_entity_poly.pdbx_seq_one_letter_code
_entity_poly.pdbx_strand_id
1 'polypeptide(L)'
;MSLVNCELMDHIVKILELRQVTHDVKQFRVEKPKGYFYIPGQATDVSVNRPDWKDEKRPFTFTGLSEDPYLQFTIKRYPERHGVTDLLHSLAPGDEIIVRDVWGAIEYKGPGCFIAGGAGITPFLAILRMLHQAHQAAGNTLYFSNKTTGDIIEHDELLLILGVSANFTLTRDPQPGYFHGRIDKTFLQDQLTDFRQPFYVCGTDEMVQQVSATLAGLGANPESLVIEK
;
A
#
# COMPACT_ATOMS: atom_id res chain seq x y z
N MET A 1 28.02 -12.77 26.98
CA MET A 1 26.97 -12.04 26.30
C MET A 1 26.22 -13.03 25.46
N SER A 2 25.05 -13.45 25.94
CA SER A 2 24.18 -14.40 25.24
C SER A 2 23.54 -13.67 24.06
N LEU A 3 23.79 -14.14 22.84
CA LEU A 3 23.04 -13.75 21.66
C LEU A 3 21.59 -14.21 21.91
N VAL A 4 20.70 -13.27 22.20
CA VAL A 4 19.26 -13.53 22.17
C VAL A 4 18.95 -13.83 20.71
N ASN A 5 18.74 -15.09 20.38
CA ASN A 5 18.09 -15.49 19.15
C ASN A 5 16.70 -14.82 19.17
N CYS A 6 16.52 -13.77 18.38
CA CYS A 6 15.21 -13.23 18.11
C CYS A 6 14.53 -14.26 17.18
N GLU A 7 13.86 -15.25 17.77
CA GLU A 7 12.98 -16.13 17.02
C GLU A 7 11.87 -15.26 16.48
N LEU A 8 11.73 -15.20 15.15
CA LEU A 8 10.61 -14.54 14.47
C LEU A 8 9.31 -15.12 15.03
N MET A 9 8.51 -14.29 15.68
CA MET A 9 7.27 -14.75 16.32
C MET A 9 6.14 -14.88 15.31
N ASP A 10 5.63 -16.09 15.17
CA ASP A 10 4.42 -16.40 14.42
C ASP A 10 3.20 -16.14 15.31
N HIS A 11 2.30 -15.25 14.89
CA HIS A 11 1.05 -14.98 15.56
C HIS A 11 -0.12 -15.52 14.73
N ILE A 12 -0.82 -16.53 15.24
CA ILE A 12 -2.06 -17.02 14.64
C ILE A 12 -3.18 -16.06 15.06
N VAL A 13 -3.86 -15.48 14.07
CA VAL A 13 -4.92 -14.49 14.26
C VAL A 13 -6.13 -14.84 13.39
N LYS A 14 -7.34 -14.57 13.91
CA LYS A 14 -8.59 -14.81 13.18
C LYS A 14 -8.96 -13.61 12.34
N ILE A 15 -9.56 -13.88 11.20
CA ILE A 15 -10.23 -12.88 10.39
C ILE A 15 -11.51 -12.47 11.12
N LEU A 16 -11.63 -11.17 11.40
CA LEU A 16 -12.79 -10.57 12.06
C LEU A 16 -13.84 -10.11 11.05
N GLU A 17 -13.38 -9.47 9.98
CA GLU A 17 -14.23 -8.86 8.97
C GLU A 17 -13.55 -8.87 7.61
N LEU A 18 -14.35 -9.03 6.56
CA LEU A 18 -13.96 -8.91 5.16
C LEU A 18 -14.87 -7.90 4.46
N ARG A 19 -14.27 -6.95 3.74
CA ARG A 19 -15.00 -5.98 2.91
C ARG A 19 -14.47 -6.01 1.49
N GLN A 20 -15.36 -6.12 0.50
CA GLN A 20 -14.97 -5.95 -0.90
C GLN A 20 -14.69 -4.48 -1.17
N VAL A 21 -13.52 -4.16 -1.73
CA VAL A 21 -13.09 -2.79 -2.05
C VAL A 21 -13.23 -2.52 -3.55
N THR A 22 -12.65 -3.40 -4.39
CA THR A 22 -12.86 -3.42 -5.84
C THR A 22 -13.20 -4.85 -6.26
N HIS A 23 -13.44 -5.10 -7.56
CA HIS A 23 -13.78 -6.44 -8.05
C HIS A 23 -12.72 -7.51 -7.71
N ASP A 24 -11.47 -7.12 -7.50
CA ASP A 24 -10.33 -8.01 -7.22
C ASP A 24 -9.54 -7.64 -5.95
N VAL A 25 -10.05 -6.72 -5.13
CA VAL A 25 -9.41 -6.29 -3.88
C VAL A 25 -10.36 -6.44 -2.70
N LYS A 26 -9.88 -7.09 -1.63
CA LYS A 26 -10.56 -7.19 -0.34
C LYS A 26 -9.77 -6.51 0.77
N GLN A 27 -10.48 -5.88 1.68
CA GLN A 27 -9.97 -5.45 2.96
C GLN A 27 -10.20 -6.57 3.99
N PHE A 28 -9.17 -6.85 4.76
CA PHE A 28 -9.14 -7.83 5.84
C PHE A 28 -8.92 -7.10 7.16
N ARG A 29 -9.82 -7.25 8.11
CA ARG A 29 -9.59 -6.92 9.51
C ARG A 29 -9.37 -8.21 10.28
N VAL A 30 -8.27 -8.29 11.01
CA VAL A 30 -7.90 -9.49 11.75
C VAL A 30 -7.58 -9.14 13.19
N GLU A 31 -7.60 -10.12 14.09
CA GLU A 31 -7.21 -9.93 15.48
C GLU A 31 -5.81 -9.30 15.57
N LYS A 32 -5.64 -8.42 16.54
CA LYS A 32 -4.35 -7.80 16.82
C LYS A 32 -3.71 -8.47 18.02
N PRO A 33 -2.52 -9.07 17.88
CA PRO A 33 -1.80 -9.64 19.00
C PRO A 33 -1.48 -8.59 20.07
N LYS A 34 -1.51 -8.98 21.33
CA LYS A 34 -1.19 -8.08 22.43
C LYS A 34 0.23 -7.52 22.29
N GLY A 35 0.35 -6.21 22.32
CA GLY A 35 1.64 -5.53 22.19
C GLY A 35 2.17 -5.45 20.76
N TYR A 36 1.39 -5.87 19.77
CA TYR A 36 1.77 -5.76 18.37
C TYR A 36 1.64 -4.30 17.91
N PHE A 37 2.77 -3.73 17.52
CA PHE A 37 2.87 -2.32 17.12
C PHE A 37 3.58 -2.20 15.78
N TYR A 38 3.17 -1.25 14.96
CA TYR A 38 3.80 -0.91 13.68
C TYR A 38 3.67 0.59 13.39
N ILE A 39 4.50 1.09 12.50
CA ILE A 39 4.43 2.46 11.99
C ILE A 39 3.78 2.41 10.59
N PRO A 40 2.89 3.37 10.24
CA PRO A 40 2.33 3.47 8.89
C PRO A 40 3.39 3.40 7.79
N GLY A 41 3.15 2.53 6.81
CA GLY A 41 4.11 2.20 5.75
C GLY A 41 4.91 0.93 5.98
N GLN A 42 4.83 0.31 7.16
CA GLN A 42 5.43 -0.99 7.44
C GLN A 42 4.56 -2.16 7.00
N ALA A 43 5.18 -3.33 6.88
CA ALA A 43 4.59 -4.58 6.43
C ALA A 43 4.88 -5.72 7.41
N THR A 44 4.21 -6.84 7.20
CA THR A 44 4.52 -8.13 7.82
C THR A 44 4.37 -9.24 6.79
N ASP A 45 5.03 -10.35 7.02
CA ASP A 45 4.79 -11.57 6.24
C ASP A 45 3.52 -12.27 6.73
N VAL A 46 2.62 -12.54 5.81
CA VAL A 46 1.37 -13.24 6.09
C VAL A 46 1.33 -14.57 5.34
N SER A 47 0.81 -15.60 6.00
CA SER A 47 0.47 -16.88 5.42
C SER A 47 -0.88 -17.38 5.96
N VAL A 48 -1.45 -18.41 5.30
CA VAL A 48 -2.72 -19.00 5.76
C VAL A 48 -2.42 -20.13 6.73
N ASN A 49 -3.14 -20.18 7.88
CA ASN A 49 -2.95 -21.24 8.89
C ASN A 49 -3.58 -22.57 8.43
N ARG A 50 -3.06 -23.15 7.35
CA ARG A 50 -3.41 -24.48 6.81
C ARG A 50 -2.15 -25.28 6.54
N PRO A 51 -2.16 -26.63 6.66
CA PRO A 51 -0.94 -27.46 6.57
C PRO A 51 0.00 -27.12 5.44
N ASP A 52 -0.50 -26.98 4.22
CA ASP A 52 0.31 -26.76 3.02
C ASP A 52 0.60 -25.27 2.73
N TRP A 53 0.15 -24.35 3.60
CA TRP A 53 0.17 -22.90 3.35
C TRP A 53 0.85 -22.08 4.44
N LYS A 54 1.25 -22.71 5.56
CA LYS A 54 1.86 -21.99 6.70
C LYS A 54 3.21 -21.34 6.34
N ASP A 55 3.94 -21.99 5.44
CA ASP A 55 5.27 -21.52 5.02
C ASP A 55 5.24 -20.69 3.73
N GLU A 56 4.08 -20.65 3.06
CA GLU A 56 3.86 -19.82 1.89
C GLU A 56 3.60 -18.36 2.29
N LYS A 57 4.68 -17.64 2.59
CA LYS A 57 4.65 -16.25 3.08
C LYS A 57 4.55 -15.26 1.93
N ARG A 58 3.79 -14.20 2.16
CA ARG A 58 3.79 -13.00 1.28
C ARG A 58 3.75 -11.74 2.13
N PRO A 59 4.50 -10.72 1.72
CA PRO A 59 4.48 -9.43 2.40
C PRO A 59 3.17 -8.69 2.14
N PHE A 60 2.60 -8.12 3.20
CA PHE A 60 1.47 -7.19 3.10
C PHE A 60 1.69 -6.01 4.02
N THR A 61 1.52 -4.83 3.45
CA THR A 61 1.58 -3.58 4.19
C THR A 61 0.31 -3.42 5.04
N PHE A 62 0.47 -2.92 6.25
CA PHE A 62 -0.66 -2.52 7.07
C PHE A 62 -1.36 -1.32 6.44
N THR A 63 -2.68 -1.41 6.32
CA THR A 63 -3.49 -0.31 5.78
C THR A 63 -4.35 0.38 6.85
N GLY A 64 -4.48 -0.19 8.05
CA GLY A 64 -5.05 0.45 9.24
C GLY A 64 -4.04 1.30 10.01
N LEU A 65 -4.44 1.79 11.16
CA LEU A 65 -3.58 2.51 12.10
C LEU A 65 -3.14 1.59 13.24
N SER A 66 -1.98 1.89 13.82
CA SER A 66 -1.44 1.07 14.91
C SER A 66 -2.27 1.19 16.19
N GLU A 67 -3.07 2.23 16.35
CA GLU A 67 -3.99 2.45 17.45
C GLU A 67 -5.29 1.67 17.32
N ASP A 68 -5.60 1.15 16.12
CA ASP A 68 -6.80 0.35 15.89
C ASP A 68 -6.79 -0.93 16.75
N PRO A 69 -7.96 -1.41 17.19
CA PRO A 69 -8.05 -2.65 17.97
C PRO A 69 -7.87 -3.93 17.12
N TYR A 70 -7.60 -3.79 15.84
CA TYR A 70 -7.37 -4.86 14.86
C TYR A 70 -6.17 -4.52 13.97
N LEU A 71 -5.65 -5.52 13.25
CA LEU A 71 -4.77 -5.28 12.11
C LEU A 71 -5.61 -5.23 10.84
N GLN A 72 -5.23 -4.34 9.90
CA GLN A 72 -5.94 -4.20 8.63
C GLN A 72 -5.00 -4.32 7.46
N PHE A 73 -5.42 -5.13 6.47
CA PHE A 73 -4.74 -5.31 5.20
C PHE A 73 -5.71 -5.07 4.04
N THR A 74 -5.22 -4.53 2.93
CA THR A 74 -5.98 -4.38 1.68
C THR A 74 -5.24 -5.19 0.62
N ILE A 75 -5.83 -6.32 0.21
CA ILE A 75 -5.14 -7.36 -0.55
C ILE A 75 -5.78 -7.52 -1.92
N LYS A 76 -4.97 -7.38 -2.96
CA LYS A 76 -5.36 -7.67 -4.34
C LYS A 76 -5.19 -9.16 -4.64
N ARG A 77 -6.22 -9.74 -5.29
CA ARG A 77 -6.23 -11.12 -5.76
C ARG A 77 -5.49 -11.24 -7.10
N TYR A 78 -4.74 -12.32 -7.23
CA TYR A 78 -4.11 -12.75 -8.49
C TYR A 78 -4.49 -14.21 -8.76
N PRO A 79 -5.69 -14.48 -9.30
CA PRO A 79 -6.23 -15.84 -9.41
C PRO A 79 -5.40 -16.72 -10.34
N GLU A 80 -4.77 -16.13 -11.35
CA GLU A 80 -3.93 -16.84 -12.32
C GLU A 80 -2.66 -17.44 -11.70
N ARG A 81 -2.26 -16.95 -10.52
CA ARG A 81 -1.06 -17.43 -9.80
C ARG A 81 -1.36 -18.60 -8.86
N HIS A 82 -2.63 -18.89 -8.55
CA HIS A 82 -3.07 -19.90 -7.58
C HIS A 82 -2.29 -19.85 -6.25
N GLY A 83 -1.86 -18.67 -5.83
CA GLY A 83 -1.00 -18.45 -4.68
C GLY A 83 -1.74 -17.95 -3.44
N VAL A 84 -0.97 -17.46 -2.47
CA VAL A 84 -1.49 -16.98 -1.16
C VAL A 84 -2.61 -15.95 -1.31
N THR A 85 -2.48 -14.99 -2.24
CA THR A 85 -3.51 -13.95 -2.44
C THR A 85 -4.83 -14.51 -2.96
N ASP A 86 -4.79 -15.56 -3.79
CA ASP A 86 -5.98 -16.23 -4.28
C ASP A 86 -6.65 -17.02 -3.15
N LEU A 87 -5.88 -17.76 -2.35
CA LEU A 87 -6.37 -18.48 -1.20
C LEU A 87 -6.97 -17.54 -0.14
N LEU A 88 -6.29 -16.43 0.20
CA LEU A 88 -6.80 -15.43 1.15
C LEU A 88 -8.19 -14.94 0.76
N HIS A 89 -8.43 -14.70 -0.53
CA HIS A 89 -9.73 -14.26 -1.02
C HIS A 89 -10.84 -15.31 -0.90
N SER A 90 -10.53 -16.59 -0.68
CA SER A 90 -11.49 -17.66 -0.41
C SER A 90 -11.86 -17.83 1.05
N LEU A 91 -11.14 -17.14 1.96
CA LEU A 91 -11.37 -17.23 3.40
C LEU A 91 -12.62 -16.45 3.83
N ALA A 92 -13.11 -16.80 5.01
CA ALA A 92 -14.27 -16.18 5.66
C ALA A 92 -13.90 -15.66 7.07
N PRO A 93 -14.71 -14.80 7.68
CA PRO A 93 -14.57 -14.45 9.10
C PRO A 93 -14.54 -15.72 9.98
N GLY A 94 -13.57 -15.78 10.90
CA GLY A 94 -13.27 -16.93 11.75
C GLY A 94 -12.18 -17.84 11.23
N ASP A 95 -11.82 -17.78 9.93
CA ASP A 95 -10.61 -18.43 9.41
C ASP A 95 -9.34 -17.80 10.00
N GLU A 96 -8.25 -18.57 10.03
CA GLU A 96 -7.00 -18.17 10.67
C GLU A 96 -5.91 -17.89 9.63
N ILE A 97 -5.18 -16.81 9.86
CA ILE A 97 -3.93 -16.49 9.17
C ILE A 97 -2.79 -16.36 10.17
N ILE A 98 -1.57 -16.37 9.68
CA ILE A 98 -0.37 -16.19 10.48
C ILE A 98 0.24 -14.85 10.09
N VAL A 99 0.39 -13.94 11.05
CA VAL A 99 1.14 -12.69 10.90
C VAL A 99 2.44 -12.78 11.68
N ARG A 100 3.49 -12.12 11.20
CA ARG A 100 4.84 -12.23 11.76
C ARG A 100 5.36 -10.88 12.23
N ASP A 101 6.64 -10.82 12.55
CA ASP A 101 7.29 -9.58 12.95
C ASP A 101 7.12 -8.49 11.91
N VAL A 102 7.05 -7.25 12.38
CA VAL A 102 6.90 -6.07 11.55
C VAL A 102 8.24 -5.73 10.88
N TRP A 103 8.17 -5.44 9.59
CA TRP A 103 9.31 -4.93 8.84
C TRP A 103 8.83 -3.94 7.78
N GLY A 104 9.77 -3.39 7.00
CA GLY A 104 9.42 -2.57 5.84
C GLY A 104 9.87 -1.14 5.95
N ALA A 105 9.73 -0.42 4.85
CA ALA A 105 10.64 0.61 4.49
C ALA A 105 10.02 1.90 3.95
N ILE A 106 8.72 2.00 3.76
CA ILE A 106 8.15 3.28 3.34
C ILE A 106 7.87 4.12 4.59
N GLU A 107 8.83 4.96 4.93
CA GLU A 107 8.71 5.91 6.03
C GLU A 107 8.31 7.30 5.51
N TYR A 108 7.32 7.91 6.15
CA TYR A 108 6.93 9.29 5.83
C TYR A 108 8.00 10.28 6.30
N LYS A 109 8.58 11.03 5.37
CA LYS A 109 9.67 12.00 5.61
C LYS A 109 9.20 13.47 5.53
N GLY A 110 7.91 13.71 5.34
CA GLY A 110 7.34 15.04 5.23
C GLY A 110 6.46 15.20 3.99
N PRO A 111 5.80 16.38 3.84
CA PRO A 111 4.96 16.68 2.69
C PRO A 111 5.68 16.44 1.36
N GLY A 112 4.99 15.79 0.41
CA GLY A 112 5.59 15.41 -0.85
C GLY A 112 4.61 14.74 -1.81
N CYS A 113 5.15 14.07 -2.80
CA CYS A 113 4.41 13.46 -3.88
C CYS A 113 4.37 11.94 -3.73
N PHE A 114 3.17 11.38 -3.60
CA PHE A 114 2.89 9.94 -3.60
C PHE A 114 2.56 9.50 -5.02
N ILE A 115 3.25 8.47 -5.51
CA ILE A 115 3.04 7.91 -6.85
C ILE A 115 2.77 6.42 -6.69
N ALA A 116 1.52 6.02 -6.94
CA ALA A 116 1.04 4.66 -6.75
C ALA A 116 0.60 3.99 -8.03
N GLY A 117 0.78 2.67 -8.13
CA GLY A 117 0.23 1.85 -9.21
C GLY A 117 -0.52 0.63 -8.67
N GLY A 118 -1.85 0.56 -8.92
CA GLY A 118 -2.69 -0.55 -8.46
C GLY A 118 -2.55 -0.84 -6.96
N ALA A 119 -2.17 -2.06 -6.57
CA ALA A 119 -1.98 -2.42 -5.17
C ALA A 119 -0.86 -1.64 -4.45
N GLY A 120 0.03 -0.95 -5.18
CA GLY A 120 1.07 -0.09 -4.59
C GLY A 120 0.53 1.11 -3.81
N ILE A 121 -0.76 1.35 -3.80
CA ILE A 121 -1.39 2.35 -2.91
C ILE A 121 -1.36 1.91 -1.42
N THR A 122 -1.23 0.62 -1.14
CA THR A 122 -1.43 0.08 0.22
C THR A 122 -0.52 0.69 1.29
N PRO A 123 0.80 0.90 1.10
CA PRO A 123 1.62 1.56 2.11
C PRO A 123 1.21 3.02 2.34
N PHE A 124 0.66 3.66 1.32
CA PHE A 124 0.24 5.05 1.41
C PHE A 124 -1.10 5.21 2.14
N LEU A 125 -1.98 4.21 2.12
CA LEU A 125 -3.26 4.28 2.83
C LEU A 125 -3.08 4.52 4.33
N ALA A 126 -2.22 3.76 5.00
CA ALA A 126 -1.97 3.95 6.43
C ALA A 126 -1.32 5.32 6.73
N ILE A 127 -0.36 5.74 5.90
CA ILE A 127 0.30 7.05 6.03
C ILE A 127 -0.72 8.17 5.86
N LEU A 128 -1.53 8.14 4.81
CA LEU A 128 -2.52 9.18 4.53
C LEU A 128 -3.62 9.23 5.60
N ARG A 129 -4.06 8.07 6.12
CA ARG A 129 -4.99 7.96 7.25
C ARG A 129 -4.43 8.61 8.52
N MET A 130 -3.17 8.31 8.85
CA MET A 130 -2.47 8.93 9.98
C MET A 130 -2.39 10.45 9.81
N LEU A 131 -2.01 10.93 8.63
CA LEU A 131 -1.92 12.37 8.35
C LEU A 131 -3.29 13.06 8.41
N HIS A 132 -4.33 12.39 7.93
CA HIS A 132 -5.70 12.90 8.01
C HIS A 132 -6.17 13.03 9.47
N GLN A 133 -5.95 11.98 10.27
CA GLN A 133 -6.30 11.99 11.71
C GLN A 133 -5.55 13.08 12.47
N ALA A 134 -4.29 13.33 12.09
CA ALA A 134 -3.48 14.40 12.68
C ALA A 134 -3.76 15.81 12.09
N HIS A 135 -4.69 15.95 11.12
CA HIS A 135 -4.92 17.18 10.36
C HIS A 135 -3.66 17.70 9.62
N GLN A 136 -2.80 16.81 9.16
CA GLN A 136 -1.51 17.11 8.52
C GLN A 136 -1.43 16.62 7.06
N ALA A 137 -2.57 16.32 6.43
CA ALA A 137 -2.59 15.84 5.04
C ALA A 137 -2.22 16.94 4.01
N ALA A 138 -2.31 18.22 4.38
CA ALA A 138 -1.98 19.34 3.51
C ALA A 138 -0.51 19.30 3.04
N GLY A 139 -0.26 19.72 1.79
CA GLY A 139 1.07 19.72 1.19
C GLY A 139 1.48 18.37 0.57
N ASN A 140 0.63 17.35 0.67
CA ASN A 140 0.84 16.08 -0.01
C ASN A 140 -0.02 16.01 -1.28
N THR A 141 0.55 15.41 -2.33
CA THR A 141 -0.13 15.15 -3.61
C THR A 141 -0.06 13.66 -3.93
N LEU A 142 -1.13 13.10 -4.46
CA LEU A 142 -1.19 11.72 -4.91
C LEU A 142 -1.39 11.69 -6.43
N TYR A 143 -0.58 10.89 -7.13
CA TYR A 143 -0.82 10.40 -8.49
C TYR A 143 -0.99 8.88 -8.44
N PHE A 144 -2.19 8.41 -8.75
CA PHE A 144 -2.55 7.00 -8.61
C PHE A 144 -3.00 6.40 -9.94
N SER A 145 -2.17 5.51 -10.49
CA SER A 145 -2.40 4.86 -11.78
C SER A 145 -3.19 3.58 -11.63
N ASN A 146 -4.29 3.49 -12.38
CA ASN A 146 -5.20 2.35 -12.42
C ASN A 146 -5.55 1.97 -13.85
N LYS A 147 -6.21 0.83 -14.07
CA LYS A 147 -6.67 0.42 -15.40
C LYS A 147 -7.95 1.15 -15.77
N THR A 148 -8.94 1.11 -14.90
CA THR A 148 -10.28 1.70 -15.02
C THR A 148 -10.68 2.35 -13.70
N THR A 149 -11.79 3.07 -13.66
CA THR A 149 -12.34 3.64 -12.43
C THR A 149 -12.69 2.57 -11.38
N GLY A 150 -13.16 1.40 -11.83
CA GLY A 150 -13.49 0.27 -10.95
C GLY A 150 -12.29 -0.40 -10.29
N ASP A 151 -11.06 -0.06 -10.70
CA ASP A 151 -9.81 -0.55 -10.09
C ASP A 151 -9.27 0.38 -9.00
N ILE A 152 -9.84 1.57 -8.80
CA ILE A 152 -9.32 2.56 -7.86
C ILE A 152 -9.65 2.13 -6.43
N ILE A 153 -8.62 1.72 -5.71
CA ILE A 153 -8.72 1.29 -4.31
C ILE A 153 -8.98 2.51 -3.43
N GLU A 154 -10.04 2.46 -2.59
CA GLU A 154 -10.43 3.50 -1.62
C GLU A 154 -10.56 4.91 -2.25
N HIS A 155 -11.14 5.00 -3.46
CA HIS A 155 -11.28 6.23 -4.24
C HIS A 155 -11.86 7.39 -3.43
N ASP A 156 -13.02 7.19 -2.80
CA ASP A 156 -13.74 8.25 -2.09
C ASP A 156 -13.00 8.68 -0.82
N GLU A 157 -12.33 7.74 -0.15
CA GLU A 157 -11.51 8.03 1.01
C GLU A 157 -10.29 8.89 0.63
N LEU A 158 -9.61 8.57 -0.49
CA LEU A 158 -8.48 9.34 -0.97
C LEU A 158 -8.89 10.77 -1.35
N LEU A 159 -10.06 10.95 -1.96
CA LEU A 159 -10.64 12.27 -2.22
C LEU A 159 -11.00 13.01 -0.93
N LEU A 160 -11.53 12.31 0.08
CA LEU A 160 -11.83 12.91 1.38
C LEU A 160 -10.56 13.44 2.06
N ILE A 161 -9.46 12.68 1.99
CA ILE A 161 -8.20 13.01 2.66
C ILE A 161 -7.45 14.14 1.95
N LEU A 162 -7.34 14.06 0.62
CA LEU A 162 -6.45 14.92 -0.17
C LEU A 162 -7.19 15.95 -1.03
N GLY A 163 -8.51 15.82 -1.20
CA GLY A 163 -9.31 16.72 -2.03
C GLY A 163 -8.77 16.80 -3.46
N VAL A 164 -8.54 18.00 -3.94
CA VAL A 164 -8.01 18.28 -5.29
C VAL A 164 -6.58 17.80 -5.52
N SER A 165 -5.86 17.43 -4.46
CA SER A 165 -4.51 16.86 -4.55
C SER A 165 -4.50 15.34 -4.78
N ALA A 166 -5.67 14.68 -4.80
CA ALA A 166 -5.81 13.28 -5.23
C ALA A 166 -6.04 13.24 -6.74
N ASN A 167 -5.03 12.77 -7.48
CA ASN A 167 -5.06 12.70 -8.94
C ASN A 167 -5.02 11.23 -9.39
N PHE A 168 -5.92 10.84 -10.26
CA PHE A 168 -6.02 9.48 -10.76
C PHE A 168 -5.74 9.43 -12.25
N THR A 169 -4.96 8.44 -12.71
CA THR A 169 -4.76 8.16 -14.12
C THR A 169 -5.40 6.82 -14.50
N LEU A 170 -6.04 6.76 -15.67
CA LEU A 170 -6.67 5.56 -16.21
C LEU A 170 -5.94 5.11 -17.47
N THR A 171 -5.43 3.87 -17.47
CA THR A 171 -4.60 3.37 -18.59
C THR A 171 -5.39 2.65 -19.66
N ARG A 172 -6.65 2.27 -19.41
CA ARG A 172 -7.46 1.46 -20.34
C ARG A 172 -8.81 2.05 -20.72
N ASP A 173 -9.39 2.87 -19.82
CA ASP A 173 -10.74 3.38 -20.01
C ASP A 173 -10.76 4.89 -19.71
N PRO A 174 -10.56 5.76 -20.73
CA PRO A 174 -10.58 7.21 -20.54
C PRO A 174 -11.94 7.68 -20.02
N GLN A 175 -11.94 8.41 -18.92
CA GLN A 175 -13.16 8.97 -18.33
C GLN A 175 -12.96 10.47 -18.04
N PRO A 176 -14.01 11.30 -18.19
CA PRO A 176 -13.96 12.71 -17.80
C PRO A 176 -13.56 12.87 -16.32
N GLY A 177 -12.69 13.84 -16.03
CA GLY A 177 -12.19 14.13 -14.67
C GLY A 177 -10.98 13.30 -14.25
N TYR A 178 -10.50 12.40 -15.10
CA TYR A 178 -9.31 11.57 -14.86
C TYR A 178 -8.25 11.85 -15.93
N PHE A 179 -6.97 11.77 -15.54
CA PHE A 179 -5.90 11.75 -16.54
C PHE A 179 -5.93 10.43 -17.31
N HIS A 180 -5.56 10.47 -18.59
CA HIS A 180 -5.47 9.27 -19.41
C HIS A 180 -4.01 8.88 -19.65
N GLY A 181 -3.72 7.60 -19.50
CA GLY A 181 -2.40 7.02 -19.77
C GLY A 181 -1.59 6.67 -18.52
N ARG A 182 -0.31 6.38 -18.76
CA ARG A 182 0.63 6.00 -17.69
C ARG A 182 1.24 7.25 -17.04
N ILE A 183 1.71 7.09 -15.81
CA ILE A 183 2.59 8.07 -15.16
C ILE A 183 4.00 7.90 -15.76
N ASP A 184 4.23 8.54 -16.87
CA ASP A 184 5.49 8.53 -17.62
C ASP A 184 6.24 9.86 -17.48
N LYS A 185 7.34 10.01 -18.25
CA LYS A 185 8.17 11.22 -18.21
C LYS A 185 7.39 12.48 -18.58
N THR A 186 6.58 12.42 -19.63
CA THR A 186 5.77 13.56 -20.08
C THR A 186 4.78 13.96 -19.00
N PHE A 187 4.04 12.98 -18.46
CA PHE A 187 3.12 13.21 -17.36
C PHE A 187 3.81 13.88 -16.16
N LEU A 188 4.97 13.36 -15.71
CA LEU A 188 5.68 13.91 -14.57
C LEU A 188 6.22 15.33 -14.83
N GLN A 189 6.67 15.63 -16.05
CA GLN A 189 7.10 16.98 -16.42
C GLN A 189 5.95 17.99 -16.44
N ASP A 190 4.77 17.55 -16.89
CA ASP A 190 3.58 18.43 -16.98
C ASP A 190 2.94 18.67 -15.61
N GLN A 191 3.03 17.70 -14.69
CA GLN A 191 2.35 17.76 -13.40
C GLN A 191 3.24 18.23 -12.24
N LEU A 192 4.56 18.09 -12.33
CA LEU A 192 5.49 18.39 -11.25
C LEU A 192 6.32 19.65 -11.57
N THR A 193 6.38 20.56 -10.60
CA THR A 193 7.18 21.79 -10.69
C THR A 193 8.33 21.83 -9.69
N ASP A 194 8.26 21.06 -8.61
CA ASP A 194 9.33 20.97 -7.60
C ASP A 194 9.82 19.53 -7.45
N PHE A 195 11.08 19.29 -7.82
CA PHE A 195 11.76 17.99 -7.73
C PHE A 195 12.61 17.84 -6.46
N ARG A 196 12.55 18.80 -5.52
CA ARG A 196 13.28 18.76 -4.24
C ARG A 196 12.47 18.14 -3.11
N GLN A 197 11.15 17.96 -3.31
CA GLN A 197 10.26 17.35 -2.33
C GLN A 197 10.50 15.84 -2.21
N PRO A 198 10.06 15.18 -1.11
CA PRO A 198 10.01 13.73 -1.02
C PRO A 198 9.09 13.12 -2.08
N PHE A 199 9.54 12.01 -2.69
CA PHE A 199 8.74 11.21 -3.62
C PHE A 199 8.58 9.79 -3.05
N TYR A 200 7.35 9.38 -2.81
CA TYR A 200 6.97 8.06 -2.33
C TYR A 200 6.46 7.26 -3.52
N VAL A 201 7.19 6.22 -3.92
CA VAL A 201 6.86 5.46 -5.14
C VAL A 201 6.63 4.00 -4.80
N CYS A 202 5.44 3.48 -5.14
CA CYS A 202 5.10 2.07 -4.95
C CYS A 202 4.19 1.56 -6.08
N GLY A 203 4.46 0.35 -6.56
CA GLY A 203 3.73 -0.25 -7.67
C GLY A 203 4.42 -1.52 -8.15
N THR A 204 4.25 -1.84 -9.44
CA THR A 204 5.03 -2.93 -10.04
C THR A 204 6.50 -2.53 -10.17
N ASP A 205 7.42 -3.50 -10.14
CA ASP A 205 8.87 -3.26 -10.27
C ASP A 205 9.20 -2.40 -11.49
N GLU A 206 8.55 -2.68 -12.63
CA GLU A 206 8.72 -1.91 -13.86
C GLU A 206 8.32 -0.43 -13.66
N MET A 207 7.17 -0.18 -13.03
CA MET A 207 6.70 1.18 -12.77
C MET A 207 7.64 1.92 -11.81
N VAL A 208 8.03 1.26 -10.72
CA VAL A 208 8.92 1.86 -9.71
C VAL A 208 10.25 2.24 -10.33
N GLN A 209 10.85 1.34 -11.14
CA GLN A 209 12.11 1.61 -11.84
C GLN A 209 11.99 2.78 -12.83
N GLN A 210 10.95 2.77 -13.68
CA GLN A 210 10.73 3.82 -14.68
C GLN A 210 10.47 5.19 -14.04
N VAL A 211 9.59 5.25 -13.04
CA VAL A 211 9.26 6.50 -12.34
C VAL A 211 10.48 7.04 -11.61
N SER A 212 11.21 6.19 -10.87
CA SER A 212 12.39 6.61 -10.12
C SER A 212 13.51 7.12 -11.02
N ALA A 213 13.79 6.42 -12.13
CA ALA A 213 14.78 6.87 -13.11
C ALA A 213 14.37 8.20 -13.75
N THR A 214 13.07 8.37 -14.04
CA THR A 214 12.55 9.62 -14.59
C THR A 214 12.68 10.77 -13.61
N LEU A 215 12.27 10.59 -12.34
CA LEU A 215 12.39 11.61 -11.29
C LEU A 215 13.84 12.04 -11.09
N ALA A 216 14.78 11.08 -11.02
CA ALA A 216 16.21 11.37 -10.94
C ALA A 216 16.70 12.17 -12.15
N GLY A 217 16.27 11.80 -13.37
CA GLY A 217 16.60 12.53 -14.61
C GLY A 217 15.98 13.93 -14.70
N LEU A 218 14.93 14.21 -13.93
CA LEU A 218 14.30 15.52 -13.80
C LEU A 218 14.85 16.35 -12.62
N GLY A 219 15.82 15.82 -11.88
CA GLY A 219 16.54 16.54 -10.83
C GLY A 219 16.11 16.22 -9.40
N ALA A 220 15.30 15.17 -9.20
CA ALA A 220 15.01 14.69 -7.85
C ALA A 220 16.28 14.12 -7.19
N ASN A 221 16.50 14.47 -5.92
CA ASN A 221 17.60 13.90 -5.15
C ASN A 221 17.32 12.40 -4.88
N PRO A 222 18.25 11.49 -5.13
CA PRO A 222 18.09 10.06 -4.79
C PRO A 222 17.71 9.82 -3.32
N GLU A 223 18.13 10.67 -2.37
CA GLU A 223 17.78 10.57 -0.96
C GLU A 223 16.31 10.95 -0.68
N SER A 224 15.68 11.70 -1.58
CA SER A 224 14.26 12.05 -1.50
C SER A 224 13.33 10.97 -2.08
N LEU A 225 13.87 9.95 -2.74
CA LEU A 225 13.11 8.82 -3.28
C LEU A 225 12.88 7.78 -2.19
N VAL A 226 11.65 7.62 -1.75
CA VAL A 226 11.21 6.62 -0.78
C VAL A 226 10.50 5.51 -1.54
N ILE A 227 11.17 4.37 -1.66
CA ILE A 227 10.72 3.25 -2.50
C ILE A 227 10.58 2.02 -1.60
N GLU A 228 9.55 1.22 -1.83
CA GLU A 228 9.43 -0.11 -1.21
C GLU A 228 10.54 -1.02 -1.78
N LYS A 229 11.35 -1.61 -0.87
CA LYS A 229 12.45 -2.53 -1.23
C LYS A 229 12.05 -3.96 -1.00
#